data_c24d5db7aedf7f6bb80b5ff06256df61
#
_entry.id   c24d5db7aedf7f6bb80b5ff06256df61
#
_cell.length_a   1.000
_cell.length_b   1.000
_cell.length_c   1.000
_cell.angle_alpha   90.00
_cell.angle_beta   90.00
_cell.angle_gamma   90.00
#
_symmetry.space_group_name_H-M   'P 1'
#
loop_
_entity.id
_entity.type
_entity.pdbx_description
1 polymer ?
#
loop_
_entity_poly.entity_id
_entity_poly.type
_entity_poly.pdbx_seq_one_letter_code
_entity_poly.pdbx_strand_id
1 'polypeptide(L)'
;MCIRDRNLGGMGDSEWRKEYSTETWGTEIESVCKKEKLKKPIVVGHSLGGMCGVYAASIMKKNLYGLIIVDTAIMPPSDNPPKFDFKIRANKIYKNLKEIKSRFRLVPGQVNALEYIMDYIAEKSIKKNKSGWSWKFDPNYMKIFNNDSFMERQAIYRDKLKGLKCRVAILRGEKSVIFPGSSAKYMHELMDKKSPIINVPEAHHHIMVDQPMALISALRSLIIDWDHSKPAKSS
;
A
#
# COMPACT_ATOMS: atom_id res chain seq x y z
N MET A 1 -8.35 11.96 16.57
CA MET A 1 -7.91 10.88 15.64
C MET A 1 -6.61 10.28 16.17
N CYS A 2 -6.52 8.95 16.26
CA CYS A 2 -5.30 8.25 16.63
C CYS A 2 -4.80 7.51 15.39
N ILE A 3 -3.55 7.76 14.97
CA ILE A 3 -2.91 7.10 13.82
C ILE A 3 -1.94 6.06 14.36
N ARG A 4 -1.94 4.87 13.75
CA ARG A 4 -1.02 3.78 14.03
C ARG A 4 -0.45 3.28 12.72
N ASP A 5 0.83 3.40 12.53
CA ASP A 5 1.57 2.75 11.46
C ASP A 5 1.94 1.32 11.83
N ARG A 6 2.14 0.48 10.85
CA ARG A 6 2.48 -0.93 11.04
C ARG A 6 3.50 -1.39 10.03
N ASN A 7 4.47 -2.13 10.51
CA ASN A 7 5.36 -2.92 9.67
C ASN A 7 4.69 -4.29 9.42
N LEU A 8 4.38 -4.59 8.17
CA LEU A 8 3.92 -5.93 7.77
C LEU A 8 5.02 -6.97 8.02
N GLY A 9 4.67 -8.23 8.20
CA GLY A 9 5.63 -9.31 8.34
C GLY A 9 6.69 -9.27 7.25
N GLY A 10 7.97 -9.40 7.60
CA GLY A 10 9.11 -9.24 6.69
C GLY A 10 9.56 -7.81 6.41
N MET A 11 8.87 -6.81 6.97
CA MET A 11 9.16 -5.39 6.79
C MET A 11 9.53 -4.74 8.12
N GLY A 12 10.42 -3.74 8.07
CA GLY A 12 10.78 -2.95 9.24
C GLY A 12 11.30 -3.81 10.39
N ASP A 13 10.70 -3.65 11.57
CA ASP A 13 11.06 -4.38 12.78
C ASP A 13 10.21 -5.65 13.01
N SER A 14 9.30 -5.98 12.06
CA SER A 14 8.52 -7.21 12.10
C SER A 14 9.36 -8.43 11.69
N GLU A 15 9.02 -9.60 12.26
CA GLU A 15 9.73 -10.84 11.98
C GLU A 15 9.64 -11.27 10.51
N TRP A 16 10.69 -11.92 10.05
CA TRP A 16 10.75 -12.51 8.71
C TRP A 16 10.00 -13.84 8.68
N ARG A 17 9.45 -14.18 7.50
CA ARG A 17 8.66 -15.39 7.29
C ARG A 17 9.25 -16.24 6.18
N LYS A 18 8.88 -17.51 6.15
CA LYS A 18 9.23 -18.41 5.05
C LYS A 18 8.52 -18.02 3.74
N GLU A 19 7.28 -17.59 3.86
CA GLU A 19 6.42 -17.23 2.74
C GLU A 19 5.66 -15.94 3.00
N TYR A 20 5.37 -15.21 1.95
CA TYR A 20 4.65 -13.95 1.96
C TYR A 20 3.47 -14.00 1.01
N SER A 21 2.34 -13.50 1.44
CA SER A 21 1.17 -13.28 0.59
C SER A 21 0.37 -12.08 1.08
N THR A 22 -0.39 -11.51 0.19
CA THR A 22 -1.30 -10.39 0.52
C THR A 22 -2.42 -10.83 1.45
N GLU A 23 -2.81 -12.11 1.39
CA GLU A 23 -3.76 -12.77 2.29
C GLU A 23 -3.24 -12.79 3.72
N THR A 24 -2.02 -13.27 3.90
CA THR A 24 -1.36 -13.31 5.21
C THR A 24 -1.25 -11.91 5.81
N TRP A 25 -0.77 -10.94 5.03
CA TRP A 25 -0.67 -9.56 5.51
C TRP A 25 -2.03 -8.92 5.80
N GLY A 26 -3.05 -9.20 4.99
CA GLY A 26 -4.41 -8.73 5.26
C GLY A 26 -4.98 -9.30 6.55
N THR A 27 -4.71 -10.58 6.84
CA THR A 27 -5.07 -11.22 8.12
C THR A 27 -4.29 -10.63 9.29
N GLU A 28 -3.02 -10.25 9.10
CA GLU A 28 -2.24 -9.53 10.11
C GLU A 28 -2.86 -8.17 10.45
N ILE A 29 -3.33 -7.42 9.46
CA ILE A 29 -4.03 -6.14 9.68
C ILE A 29 -5.27 -6.36 10.55
N GLU A 30 -6.09 -7.35 10.21
CA GLU A 30 -7.28 -7.70 11.01
C GLU A 30 -6.90 -8.10 12.45
N SER A 31 -5.89 -8.95 12.60
CA SER A 31 -5.42 -9.44 13.90
C SER A 31 -4.93 -8.30 14.80
N VAL A 32 -4.20 -7.33 14.23
CA VAL A 32 -3.78 -6.13 14.94
C VAL A 32 -4.99 -5.31 15.37
N CYS A 33 -5.95 -5.06 14.47
CA CYS A 33 -7.16 -4.32 14.81
C CYS A 33 -7.93 -4.97 15.97
N LYS A 34 -8.02 -6.30 15.98
CA LYS A 34 -8.64 -7.07 17.07
C LYS A 34 -7.86 -6.95 18.37
N LYS A 35 -6.54 -7.19 18.33
CA LYS A 35 -5.66 -7.14 19.51
C LYS A 35 -5.67 -5.76 20.16
N GLU A 36 -5.61 -4.71 19.35
CA GLU A 36 -5.67 -3.31 19.81
C GLU A 36 -7.09 -2.82 20.12
N LYS A 37 -8.09 -3.69 20.02
CA LYS A 37 -9.52 -3.41 20.28
C LYS A 37 -10.02 -2.16 19.52
N LEU A 38 -9.56 -1.98 18.28
CA LEU A 38 -9.95 -0.83 17.46
C LEU A 38 -11.42 -1.00 17.01
N LYS A 39 -12.24 -0.01 17.35
CA LYS A 39 -13.65 0.02 16.93
C LYS A 39 -13.77 0.71 15.58
N LYS A 40 -14.15 -0.05 14.54
CA LYS A 40 -14.35 0.45 13.18
C LYS A 40 -13.19 1.35 12.69
N PRO A 41 -11.97 0.84 12.61
CA PRO A 41 -10.84 1.62 12.12
C PRO A 41 -10.97 1.97 10.63
N ILE A 42 -10.23 2.98 10.18
CA ILE A 42 -9.94 3.24 8.78
C ILE A 42 -8.57 2.64 8.48
N VAL A 43 -8.50 1.82 7.43
CA VAL A 43 -7.22 1.33 6.89
C VAL A 43 -6.79 2.21 5.74
N VAL A 44 -5.55 2.69 5.76
CA VAL A 44 -4.92 3.41 4.66
C VAL A 44 -3.76 2.57 4.16
N GLY A 45 -3.80 2.19 2.89
CA GLY A 45 -2.77 1.32 2.29
C GLY A 45 -2.23 1.88 0.98
N HIS A 46 -0.90 1.99 0.87
CA HIS A 46 -0.21 2.42 -0.34
C HIS A 46 0.36 1.20 -1.09
N SER A 47 0.18 1.17 -2.40
CA SER A 47 0.77 0.14 -3.28
C SER A 47 0.43 -1.28 -2.77
N LEU A 48 1.43 -2.10 -2.45
CA LEU A 48 1.23 -3.41 -1.82
C LEU A 48 0.34 -3.33 -0.57
N GLY A 49 0.50 -2.28 0.25
CA GLY A 49 -0.36 -2.05 1.42
C GLY A 49 -1.83 -1.82 1.05
N GLY A 50 -2.11 -1.26 -0.12
CA GLY A 50 -3.48 -1.14 -0.66
C GLY A 50 -4.09 -2.50 -0.98
N MET A 51 -3.33 -3.40 -1.59
CA MET A 51 -3.77 -4.80 -1.84
C MET A 51 -4.06 -5.54 -0.53
N CYS A 52 -3.15 -5.44 0.45
CA CYS A 52 -3.35 -5.98 1.79
C CYS A 52 -4.60 -5.38 2.47
N GLY A 53 -4.82 -4.08 2.27
CA GLY A 53 -6.00 -3.36 2.77
C GLY A 53 -7.31 -3.86 2.16
N VAL A 54 -7.34 -4.15 0.85
CA VAL A 54 -8.51 -4.75 0.18
C VAL A 54 -8.81 -6.13 0.78
N TYR A 55 -7.78 -6.95 0.99
CA TYR A 55 -7.98 -8.25 1.64
C TYR A 55 -8.50 -8.08 3.07
N ALA A 56 -7.85 -7.25 3.88
CA ALA A 56 -8.30 -6.96 5.25
C ALA A 56 -9.75 -6.48 5.29
N ALA A 57 -10.13 -5.56 4.41
CA ALA A 57 -11.50 -5.06 4.32
C ALA A 57 -12.51 -6.15 3.96
N SER A 58 -12.13 -7.10 3.09
CA SER A 58 -13.00 -8.21 2.68
C SER A 58 -13.33 -9.17 3.83
N ILE A 59 -12.38 -9.38 4.76
CA ILE A 59 -12.58 -10.26 5.93
C ILE A 59 -13.16 -9.52 7.14
N MET A 60 -12.80 -8.25 7.35
CA MET A 60 -13.31 -7.43 8.45
C MET A 60 -14.76 -6.97 8.24
N LYS A 61 -15.19 -6.84 6.98
CA LYS A 61 -16.57 -6.48 6.58
C LYS A 61 -17.06 -5.22 7.33
N LYS A 62 -18.16 -5.31 8.08
CA LYS A 62 -18.77 -4.21 8.85
C LYS A 62 -17.92 -3.72 10.05
N ASN A 63 -16.88 -4.46 10.42
CA ASN A 63 -15.97 -4.10 11.51
C ASN A 63 -14.92 -3.06 11.05
N LEU A 64 -14.79 -2.82 9.74
CA LEU A 64 -13.97 -1.76 9.18
C LEU A 64 -14.86 -0.55 8.83
N TYR A 65 -14.46 0.65 9.24
CA TYR A 65 -15.20 1.87 8.87
C TYR A 65 -14.94 2.27 7.42
N GLY A 66 -13.69 2.21 7.00
CA GLY A 66 -13.32 2.54 5.64
C GLY A 66 -11.93 2.06 5.23
N LEU A 67 -11.73 1.99 3.92
CA LEU A 67 -10.47 1.69 3.27
C LEU A 67 -10.10 2.85 2.34
N ILE A 68 -8.94 3.43 2.54
CA ILE A 68 -8.34 4.40 1.62
C ILE A 68 -7.19 3.72 0.88
N ILE A 69 -7.35 3.55 -0.41
CA ILE A 69 -6.38 2.92 -1.30
C ILE A 69 -5.53 4.02 -1.93
N VAL A 70 -4.23 4.01 -1.65
CA VAL A 70 -3.30 5.02 -2.16
C VAL A 70 -2.43 4.37 -3.24
N ASP A 71 -2.60 4.83 -4.45
CA ASP A 71 -1.84 4.46 -5.65
C ASP A 71 -1.64 2.95 -5.83
N THR A 72 -2.75 2.22 -5.81
CA THR A 72 -2.79 0.77 -6.02
C THR A 72 -3.78 0.45 -7.13
N ALA A 73 -3.32 -0.12 -8.22
CA ALA A 73 -4.16 -0.52 -9.34
C ALA A 73 -4.71 -1.94 -9.17
N ILE A 74 -6.03 -2.08 -9.33
CA ILE A 74 -6.67 -3.35 -9.67
C ILE A 74 -7.02 -3.27 -11.15
N MET A 75 -6.37 -4.10 -11.94
CA MET A 75 -6.38 -4.02 -13.39
C MET A 75 -7.62 -4.68 -14.01
N PRO A 76 -8.15 -4.14 -15.13
CA PRO A 76 -9.14 -4.84 -15.91
C PRO A 76 -8.60 -6.18 -16.46
N PRO A 77 -9.47 -7.16 -16.75
CA PRO A 77 -9.04 -8.46 -17.27
C PRO A 77 -8.34 -8.40 -18.64
N SER A 78 -8.63 -7.35 -19.41
CA SER A 78 -8.07 -7.12 -20.75
C SER A 78 -6.65 -6.58 -20.75
N ASP A 79 -6.18 -6.07 -19.62
CA ASP A 79 -4.87 -5.44 -19.55
C ASP A 79 -3.76 -6.49 -19.41
N ASN A 80 -2.66 -6.24 -20.10
CA ASN A 80 -1.46 -7.05 -19.91
C ASN A 80 -0.80 -6.69 -18.57
N PRO A 81 -0.39 -7.67 -17.77
CA PRO A 81 0.31 -7.40 -16.54
C PRO A 81 1.63 -6.69 -16.82
N PRO A 82 2.01 -5.71 -16.00
CA PRO A 82 3.34 -5.15 -16.07
C PRO A 82 4.38 -6.26 -15.83
N LYS A 83 5.40 -6.29 -16.66
CA LYS A 83 6.51 -7.23 -16.48
C LYS A 83 7.41 -6.70 -15.38
N PHE A 84 7.33 -7.31 -14.22
CA PHE A 84 8.25 -7.05 -13.13
C PHE A 84 9.35 -8.12 -13.14
N ASP A 85 10.56 -7.74 -13.53
CA ASP A 85 11.76 -8.60 -13.37
C ASP A 85 12.51 -8.14 -12.12
N PHE A 86 11.99 -8.48 -10.97
CA PHE A 86 12.67 -8.21 -9.72
C PHE A 86 13.73 -9.28 -9.44
N LYS A 87 14.99 -8.94 -9.65
CA LYS A 87 16.10 -9.79 -9.23
C LYS A 87 16.20 -9.79 -7.71
N ILE A 88 15.72 -10.86 -7.10
CA ILE A 88 15.80 -11.05 -5.65
C ILE A 88 17.27 -11.29 -5.30
N ARG A 89 17.84 -10.36 -4.54
CA ARG A 89 19.20 -10.44 -4.02
C ARG A 89 19.16 -10.64 -2.52
N ALA A 90 20.04 -11.50 -2.01
CA ALA A 90 20.21 -11.64 -0.55
C ALA A 90 20.50 -10.29 0.11
N ASN A 91 20.03 -10.12 1.33
CA ASN A 91 20.27 -8.90 2.09
C ASN A 91 21.77 -8.79 2.42
N LYS A 92 22.42 -7.81 1.83
CA LYS A 92 23.86 -7.58 1.96
C LYS A 92 24.18 -6.83 3.25
N ILE A 93 25.33 -7.16 3.85
CA ILE A 93 25.90 -6.38 4.95
C ILE A 93 26.81 -5.29 4.37
N TYR A 94 26.60 -4.07 4.81
CA TYR A 94 27.36 -2.88 4.41
C TYR A 94 28.27 -2.44 5.55
N LYS A 95 29.45 -1.93 5.23
CA LYS A 95 30.46 -1.55 6.24
C LYS A 95 30.06 -0.33 7.07
N ASN A 96 29.37 0.62 6.45
CA ASN A 96 28.98 1.86 7.13
C ASN A 96 27.62 2.39 6.64
N LEU A 97 27.04 3.30 7.43
CA LEU A 97 25.73 3.88 7.19
C LEU A 97 25.68 4.69 5.89
N LYS A 98 26.73 5.42 5.54
CA LYS A 98 26.77 6.23 4.32
C LYS A 98 26.68 5.35 3.07
N GLU A 99 27.39 4.22 3.06
CA GLU A 99 27.37 3.29 1.94
C GLU A 99 25.97 2.71 1.72
N ILE A 100 25.30 2.21 2.77
CA ILE A 100 23.96 1.62 2.61
C ILE A 100 22.92 2.70 2.25
N LYS A 101 22.94 3.88 2.85
CA LYS A 101 22.04 4.99 2.50
C LYS A 101 22.17 5.36 1.02
N SER A 102 23.37 5.41 0.47
CA SER A 102 23.59 5.73 -0.96
C SER A 102 23.00 4.67 -1.91
N ARG A 103 22.61 3.50 -1.41
CA ARG A 103 21.96 2.42 -2.18
C ARG A 103 20.44 2.45 -2.11
N PHE A 104 19.86 3.34 -1.31
CA PHE A 104 18.41 3.47 -1.25
C PHE A 104 17.85 3.93 -2.60
N ARG A 105 16.81 3.26 -3.05
CA ARG A 105 16.09 3.60 -4.29
C ARG A 105 14.61 3.32 -4.10
N LEU A 106 13.77 4.16 -4.64
CA LEU A 106 12.34 3.87 -4.79
C LEU A 106 12.11 2.84 -5.89
N VAL A 107 11.11 2.00 -5.73
CA VAL A 107 10.69 1.01 -6.72
C VAL A 107 9.17 1.10 -6.90
N PRO A 108 8.70 1.55 -8.07
CA PRO A 108 9.47 2.06 -9.19
C PRO A 108 10.22 3.35 -8.85
N GLY A 109 11.29 3.63 -9.59
CA GLY A 109 11.96 4.92 -9.51
C GLY A 109 11.04 6.05 -9.95
N GLN A 110 11.18 7.22 -9.34
CA GLN A 110 10.44 8.42 -9.74
C GLN A 110 11.31 9.67 -9.66
N VAL A 111 10.93 10.67 -10.43
CA VAL A 111 11.53 12.01 -10.37
C VAL A 111 10.84 12.84 -9.28
N ASN A 112 11.42 14.00 -8.96
CA ASN A 112 10.85 14.97 -8.00
C ASN A 112 10.67 14.45 -6.56
N ALA A 113 11.35 13.36 -6.20
CA ALA A 113 11.37 12.89 -4.82
C ALA A 113 12.09 13.91 -3.92
N LEU A 114 11.45 14.32 -2.84
CA LEU A 114 12.04 15.27 -1.88
C LEU A 114 13.20 14.61 -1.13
N GLU A 115 14.40 15.14 -1.29
CA GLU A 115 15.63 14.51 -0.80
C GLU A 115 15.61 14.25 0.71
N TYR A 116 15.11 15.19 1.51
CA TYR A 116 15.03 15.03 2.97
C TYR A 116 14.08 13.89 3.39
N ILE A 117 13.00 13.64 2.62
CA ILE A 117 12.09 12.51 2.85
C ILE A 117 12.77 11.20 2.46
N MET A 118 13.46 11.19 1.33
CA MET A 118 14.23 10.03 0.87
C MET A 118 15.29 9.63 1.88
N ASP A 119 16.01 10.62 2.40
CA ASP A 119 17.06 10.40 3.40
C ASP A 119 16.49 9.86 4.72
N TYR A 120 15.38 10.42 5.18
CA TYR A 120 14.66 9.94 6.36
C TYR A 120 14.16 8.50 6.20
N ILE A 121 13.51 8.17 5.06
CA ILE A 121 13.01 6.80 4.81
C ILE A 121 14.17 5.82 4.72
N ALA A 122 15.26 6.18 4.01
CA ALA A 122 16.44 5.36 3.92
C ALA A 122 17.01 5.03 5.30
N GLU A 123 17.16 6.03 6.16
CA GLU A 123 17.67 5.85 7.52
C GLU A 123 16.78 4.94 8.37
N LYS A 124 15.47 5.15 8.34
CA LYS A 124 14.52 4.31 9.09
C LYS A 124 14.40 2.88 8.57
N SER A 125 14.79 2.64 7.31
CA SER A 125 14.77 1.32 6.66
C SER A 125 16.02 0.48 6.94
N ILE A 126 16.96 0.99 7.73
CA ILE A 126 18.27 0.36 7.99
C ILE A 126 18.35 -0.08 9.45
N LYS A 127 19.04 -1.20 9.68
CA LYS A 127 19.40 -1.68 11.03
C LYS A 127 20.90 -1.95 11.13
N LYS A 128 21.46 -1.68 12.33
CA LYS A 128 22.82 -2.03 12.69
C LYS A 128 22.85 -3.48 13.20
N ASN A 129 23.80 -4.25 12.73
CA ASN A 129 24.07 -5.62 13.15
C ASN A 129 25.51 -5.70 13.70
N LYS A 130 25.89 -6.84 14.29
CA LYS A 130 27.26 -7.08 14.78
C LYS A 130 28.32 -6.90 13.67
N SER A 131 27.98 -7.28 12.43
CA SER A 131 28.90 -7.28 11.28
C SER A 131 28.81 -6.02 10.40
N GLY A 132 27.91 -5.05 10.71
CA GLY A 132 27.72 -3.85 9.90
C GLY A 132 26.24 -3.44 9.80
N TRP A 133 25.82 -2.98 8.63
CA TRP A 133 24.52 -2.42 8.39
C TRP A 133 23.75 -3.22 7.33
N SER A 134 22.46 -3.40 7.50
CA SER A 134 21.59 -4.07 6.53
C SER A 134 20.24 -3.41 6.43
N TRP A 135 19.51 -3.72 5.35
CA TRP A 135 18.10 -3.32 5.22
C TRP A 135 17.24 -4.10 6.20
N LYS A 136 16.15 -3.48 6.66
CA LYS A 136 15.18 -4.10 7.58
C LYS A 136 14.21 -5.06 6.88
N PHE A 137 14.07 -5.00 5.56
CA PHE A 137 13.14 -5.86 4.83
C PHE A 137 13.75 -7.22 4.47
N ASP A 138 12.92 -8.25 4.41
CA ASP A 138 13.28 -9.57 3.85
C ASP A 138 13.11 -9.53 2.33
N PRO A 139 14.18 -9.70 1.53
CA PRO A 139 14.07 -9.67 0.08
C PRO A 139 13.15 -10.76 -0.50
N ASN A 140 12.86 -11.82 0.23
CA ASN A 140 11.96 -12.89 -0.22
C ASN A 140 10.51 -12.42 -0.44
N TYR A 141 10.08 -11.30 0.16
CA TYR A 141 8.74 -10.76 -0.12
C TYR A 141 8.55 -10.41 -1.59
N MET A 142 9.63 -10.09 -2.31
CA MET A 142 9.57 -9.77 -3.74
C MET A 142 9.09 -10.93 -4.61
N LYS A 143 9.14 -12.17 -4.12
CA LYS A 143 8.64 -13.35 -4.83
C LYS A 143 7.17 -13.23 -5.21
N ILE A 144 6.38 -12.47 -4.45
CA ILE A 144 4.96 -12.25 -4.76
C ILE A 144 4.74 -11.54 -6.11
N PHE A 145 5.72 -10.77 -6.59
CA PHE A 145 5.62 -10.03 -7.86
C PHE A 145 6.09 -10.85 -9.07
N ASN A 146 6.96 -11.84 -8.86
CA ASN A 146 7.56 -12.66 -9.93
C ASN A 146 6.76 -13.93 -10.24
N ASN A 147 5.48 -13.97 -9.88
CA ASN A 147 4.68 -15.18 -9.98
C ASN A 147 3.74 -15.12 -11.20
N ASP A 148 3.65 -16.22 -11.95
CA ASP A 148 2.75 -16.38 -13.10
C ASP A 148 1.26 -16.20 -12.74
N SER A 149 0.92 -16.33 -11.46
CA SER A 149 -0.43 -16.10 -10.92
C SER A 149 -0.82 -14.62 -10.72
N PHE A 150 -0.08 -13.64 -11.27
CA PHE A 150 -0.42 -12.22 -11.09
C PHE A 150 -1.85 -11.89 -11.53
N MET A 151 -2.27 -12.35 -12.72
CA MET A 151 -3.61 -12.08 -13.23
C MET A 151 -4.71 -12.83 -12.46
N GLU A 152 -4.42 -14.00 -11.94
CA GLU A 152 -5.32 -14.74 -11.05
C GLU A 152 -5.54 -13.96 -9.74
N ARG A 153 -4.47 -13.45 -9.15
CA ARG A 153 -4.59 -12.56 -7.98
C ARG A 153 -5.38 -11.29 -8.29
N GLN A 154 -5.18 -10.69 -9.47
CA GLN A 154 -5.99 -9.55 -9.90
C GLN A 154 -7.49 -9.91 -9.96
N ALA A 155 -7.85 -11.12 -10.43
CA ALA A 155 -9.24 -11.58 -10.40
C ALA A 155 -9.80 -11.64 -8.98
N ILE A 156 -9.06 -12.23 -8.05
CA ILE A 156 -9.44 -12.28 -6.63
C ILE A 156 -9.65 -10.86 -6.06
N TYR A 157 -8.79 -9.91 -6.39
CA TYR A 157 -8.94 -8.53 -5.93
C TYR A 157 -10.12 -7.80 -6.54
N ARG A 158 -10.44 -8.05 -7.80
CA ARG A 158 -11.66 -7.52 -8.44
C ARG A 158 -12.91 -7.96 -7.67
N ASP A 159 -13.01 -9.25 -7.37
CA ASP A 159 -14.16 -9.79 -6.64
C ASP A 159 -14.24 -9.24 -5.22
N LYS A 160 -13.10 -9.19 -4.53
CA LYS A 160 -13.04 -8.62 -3.18
C LYS A 160 -13.42 -7.15 -3.16
N LEU A 161 -12.89 -6.32 -4.07
CA LEU A 161 -13.18 -4.90 -4.12
C LEU A 161 -14.67 -4.64 -4.36
N LYS A 162 -15.28 -5.37 -5.30
CA LYS A 162 -16.73 -5.31 -5.59
C LYS A 162 -17.58 -5.70 -4.36
N GLY A 163 -17.11 -6.65 -3.57
CA GLY A 163 -17.84 -7.19 -2.41
C GLY A 163 -17.65 -6.41 -1.10
N LEU A 164 -16.86 -5.32 -1.07
CA LEU A 164 -16.58 -4.60 0.16
C LEU A 164 -17.84 -4.00 0.79
N LYS A 165 -17.91 -4.06 2.12
CA LYS A 165 -19.05 -3.57 2.93
C LYS A 165 -18.69 -2.35 3.78
N CYS A 166 -17.55 -1.74 3.54
CA CYS A 166 -17.08 -0.50 4.16
C CYS A 166 -17.02 0.62 3.13
N ARG A 167 -16.81 1.86 3.57
CA ARG A 167 -16.50 2.96 2.67
C ARG A 167 -15.17 2.74 1.99
N VAL A 168 -15.06 3.14 0.73
CA VAL A 168 -13.80 3.07 -0.01
C VAL A 168 -13.53 4.44 -0.64
N ALA A 169 -12.28 4.86 -0.60
CA ALA A 169 -11.78 5.99 -1.37
C ALA A 169 -10.44 5.60 -2.01
N ILE A 170 -10.16 6.19 -3.15
CA ILE A 170 -8.91 5.96 -3.90
C ILE A 170 -8.20 7.28 -4.09
N LEU A 171 -6.91 7.31 -3.77
CA LEU A 171 -6.00 8.38 -4.13
C LEU A 171 -5.02 7.85 -5.17
N ARG A 172 -4.86 8.60 -6.25
CA ARG A 172 -4.01 8.24 -7.37
C ARG A 172 -3.02 9.36 -7.65
N GLY A 173 -1.74 9.05 -7.84
CA GLY A 173 -0.78 9.99 -8.41
C GLY A 173 -1.09 10.21 -9.90
N GLU A 174 -1.27 11.47 -10.31
CA GLU A 174 -1.58 11.81 -11.70
C GLU A 174 -0.55 11.24 -12.68
N LYS A 175 0.73 11.29 -12.31
CA LYS A 175 1.87 10.79 -13.10
C LYS A 175 2.32 9.36 -12.73
N SER A 176 1.50 8.63 -11.96
CA SER A 176 1.83 7.27 -11.57
C SER A 176 1.86 6.33 -12.77
N VAL A 177 2.99 5.64 -12.95
CA VAL A 177 3.15 4.59 -13.95
C VAL A 177 2.57 3.24 -13.49
N ILE A 178 2.30 3.09 -12.19
CA ILE A 178 1.72 1.87 -11.60
C ILE A 178 0.19 1.89 -11.67
N PHE A 179 -0.41 3.09 -11.60
CA PHE A 179 -1.84 3.25 -11.56
C PHE A 179 -2.34 4.12 -12.71
N PRO A 180 -2.46 3.59 -13.95
CA PRO A 180 -2.94 4.34 -15.09
C PRO A 180 -4.41 4.74 -14.94
N GLY A 181 -4.81 5.81 -15.64
CA GLY A 181 -6.18 6.31 -15.60
C GLY A 181 -7.24 5.30 -16.04
N SER A 182 -6.91 4.37 -16.94
CA SER A 182 -7.78 3.26 -17.35
C SER A 182 -8.13 2.34 -16.18
N SER A 183 -7.15 1.96 -15.37
CA SER A 183 -7.38 1.17 -14.16
C SER A 183 -8.19 1.94 -13.12
N ALA A 184 -7.98 3.25 -12.98
CA ALA A 184 -8.77 4.08 -12.07
C ALA A 184 -10.25 4.12 -12.49
N LYS A 185 -10.52 4.34 -13.78
CA LYS A 185 -11.87 4.29 -14.35
C LYS A 185 -12.51 2.93 -14.12
N TYR A 186 -11.79 1.85 -14.40
CA TYR A 186 -12.26 0.48 -14.18
C TYR A 186 -12.61 0.22 -12.70
N MET A 187 -11.72 0.59 -11.77
CA MET A 187 -12.00 0.42 -10.33
C MET A 187 -13.23 1.24 -9.90
N HIS A 188 -13.42 2.44 -10.44
CA HIS A 188 -14.60 3.27 -10.16
C HIS A 188 -15.89 2.58 -10.62
N GLU A 189 -15.90 2.04 -11.83
CA GLU A 189 -17.02 1.27 -12.38
C GLU A 189 -17.30 0.00 -11.56
N LEU A 190 -16.23 -0.71 -11.16
CA LEU A 190 -16.32 -1.92 -10.35
C LEU A 190 -16.96 -1.68 -8.98
N MET A 191 -16.81 -0.46 -8.43
CA MET A 191 -17.40 -0.01 -7.17
C MET A 191 -18.73 0.75 -7.36
N ASP A 192 -19.45 0.52 -8.46
CA ASP A 192 -20.73 1.17 -8.80
C ASP A 192 -20.66 2.71 -8.78
N LYS A 193 -19.48 3.30 -9.07
CA LYS A 193 -19.22 4.75 -9.09
C LYS A 193 -19.54 5.47 -7.77
N LYS A 194 -19.58 4.73 -6.65
CA LYS A 194 -19.90 5.28 -5.32
C LYS A 194 -18.69 5.75 -4.53
N SER A 195 -17.51 5.28 -4.90
CA SER A 195 -16.28 5.59 -4.20
C SER A 195 -15.54 6.75 -4.85
N PRO A 196 -15.14 7.79 -4.11
CA PRO A 196 -14.39 8.89 -4.69
C PRO A 196 -13.01 8.42 -5.16
N ILE A 197 -12.60 8.95 -6.33
CA ILE A 197 -11.23 8.83 -6.83
C ILE A 197 -10.63 10.23 -6.88
N ILE A 198 -9.57 10.44 -6.14
CA ILE A 198 -8.86 11.72 -6.05
C ILE A 198 -7.54 11.57 -6.79
N ASN A 199 -7.36 12.34 -7.87
CA ASN A 199 -6.07 12.47 -8.52
C ASN A 199 -5.25 13.53 -7.78
N VAL A 200 -4.06 13.17 -7.34
CA VAL A 200 -3.11 14.10 -6.74
C VAL A 200 -2.25 14.67 -7.87
N PRO A 201 -2.37 15.97 -8.16
CA PRO A 201 -1.64 16.61 -9.27
C PRO A 201 -0.14 16.43 -9.13
N GLU A 202 0.56 16.23 -10.26
CA GLU A 202 2.01 16.09 -10.35
C GLU A 202 2.61 14.91 -9.57
N ALA A 203 1.82 14.16 -8.81
CA ALA A 203 2.29 13.05 -7.99
C ALA A 203 2.58 11.80 -8.83
N HIS A 204 3.69 11.14 -8.53
CA HIS A 204 4.03 9.81 -9.01
C HIS A 204 3.54 8.72 -8.03
N HIS A 205 4.03 7.49 -8.21
CA HIS A 205 3.61 6.34 -7.40
C HIS A 205 3.78 6.54 -5.89
N HIS A 206 4.93 7.05 -5.46
CA HIS A 206 5.19 7.32 -4.04
C HIS A 206 4.76 8.75 -3.68
N ILE A 207 3.44 8.99 -3.66
CA ILE A 207 2.84 10.31 -3.41
C ILE A 207 3.39 10.97 -2.14
N MET A 208 3.66 10.18 -1.10
CA MET A 208 4.21 10.67 0.17
C MET A 208 5.63 11.23 0.04
N VAL A 209 6.32 10.96 -1.07
CA VAL A 209 7.71 11.37 -1.28
C VAL A 209 7.81 12.62 -2.16
N ASP A 210 6.90 12.80 -3.09
CA ASP A 210 6.91 13.97 -3.99
C ASP A 210 5.81 15.01 -3.68
N GLN A 211 4.64 14.58 -3.20
CA GLN A 211 3.51 15.45 -2.89
C GLN A 211 2.93 15.21 -1.47
N PRO A 212 3.75 15.25 -0.40
CA PRO A 212 3.32 14.88 0.96
C PRO A 212 2.18 15.74 1.49
N MET A 213 2.21 17.05 1.22
CA MET A 213 1.18 17.96 1.71
C MET A 213 -0.16 17.75 1.01
N ALA A 214 -0.15 17.46 -0.29
CA ALA A 214 -1.36 17.12 -1.04
C ALA A 214 -1.97 15.79 -0.52
N LEU A 215 -1.13 14.78 -0.28
CA LEU A 215 -1.57 13.52 0.32
C LEU A 215 -2.20 13.72 1.70
N ILE A 216 -1.54 14.47 2.58
CA ILE A 216 -2.05 14.76 3.93
C ILE A 216 -3.40 15.49 3.85
N SER A 217 -3.52 16.50 2.99
CA SER A 217 -4.75 17.28 2.82
C SER A 217 -5.89 16.40 2.31
N ALA A 218 -5.64 15.56 1.30
CA ALA A 218 -6.64 14.63 0.76
C ALA A 218 -7.10 13.61 1.82
N LEU A 219 -6.17 13.01 2.57
CA LEU A 219 -6.49 12.06 3.64
C LEU A 219 -7.33 12.73 4.74
N ARG A 220 -6.94 13.92 5.18
CA ARG A 220 -7.67 14.65 6.23
C ARG A 220 -9.08 15.00 5.79
N SER A 221 -9.25 15.49 4.56
CA SER A 221 -10.56 15.84 4.00
C SER A 221 -11.48 14.62 3.92
N LEU A 222 -10.99 13.48 3.42
CA LEU A 222 -11.74 12.24 3.37
C LEU A 222 -12.17 11.75 4.76
N ILE A 223 -11.27 11.77 5.74
CA ILE A 223 -11.55 11.29 7.10
C ILE A 223 -12.58 12.21 7.77
N ILE A 224 -12.46 13.53 7.62
CA ILE A 224 -13.42 14.50 8.16
C ILE A 224 -14.79 14.34 7.51
N ASP A 225 -14.85 14.21 6.17
CA ASP A 225 -16.11 13.94 5.46
C ASP A 225 -16.78 12.66 5.97
N TRP A 226 -15.99 11.60 6.15
CA TRP A 226 -16.51 10.33 6.66
C TRP A 226 -16.98 10.38 8.10
N ASP A 227 -16.42 11.22 8.93
CA ASP A 227 -16.89 11.45 10.32
C ASP A 227 -18.25 12.18 10.34
N HIS A 228 -18.51 13.06 9.38
CA HIS A 228 -19.74 13.86 9.32
C HIS A 228 -20.85 13.21 8.47
N SER A 229 -20.52 12.42 7.46
CA SER A 229 -21.49 11.79 6.59
C SER A 229 -21.97 10.44 7.16
N LYS A 230 -23.31 10.25 7.23
CA LYS A 230 -23.88 8.95 7.65
C LYS A 230 -23.57 7.90 6.59
N PRO A 231 -23.20 6.66 6.97
CA PRO A 231 -23.08 5.58 6.01
C PRO A 231 -24.41 5.39 5.28
N ALA A 232 -24.34 5.22 3.96
CA ALA A 232 -25.53 4.86 3.19
C ALA A 232 -26.14 3.60 3.84
N LYS A 233 -27.45 3.61 4.09
CA LYS A 233 -28.14 2.43 4.59
C LYS A 233 -27.92 1.31 3.57
N SER A 234 -27.30 0.20 3.96
CA SER A 234 -27.23 -0.99 3.13
C SER A 234 -28.66 -1.47 2.93
N SER A 235 -29.21 -1.30 1.73
CA SER A 235 -30.41 -1.97 1.26
C SER A 235 -30.21 -3.47 1.25
#